data_4956d5f61e97368587a525b51c7e8fb5
#
_entry.id   4956d5f61e97368587a525b51c7e8fb5
#
_cell.length_a   1.000
_cell.length_b   1.000
_cell.length_c   1.000
_cell.angle_alpha   90.00
_cell.angle_beta   90.00
_cell.angle_gamma   90.00
#
_symmetry.space_group_name_H-M   'P 1'
#
loop_
_entity.id
_entity.type
_entity.pdbx_description
1 polymer ?
#
loop_
_entity_poly.entity_id
_entity_poly.type
_entity_poly.pdbx_seq_one_letter_code
_entity_poly.pdbx_strand_id
1 'polypeptide(L)'
;MSQIPFMRSTSASPSVLLISSLGAVIAAPTRAIYGSTKAASYILYQALSIENPSVNFSYVLPSTVEGNFRASAVDAGPVREDKPNQTGLKREAVAERCIRAIDAREKIILIPAFYKFAQLLSWIWPSYVERKAARKYRFMPT
;
A
#
# COMPACT_ATOMS: atom_id res chain seq x y z
N MET A 1 10.55 -17.51 -1.30
CA MET A 1 9.82 -18.52 -0.52
C MET A 1 10.72 -19.44 0.30
N SER A 2 12.02 -19.48 0.05
CA SER A 2 12.99 -20.26 0.84
C SER A 2 13.14 -19.85 2.31
N GLN A 3 12.74 -18.64 2.68
CA GLN A 3 12.89 -18.12 4.04
C GLN A 3 11.80 -18.58 5.02
N ILE A 4 10.62 -18.98 4.56
CA ILE A 4 9.51 -19.37 5.46
C ILE A 4 9.85 -20.57 6.31
N PRO A 5 10.43 -21.68 5.80
CA PRO A 5 10.85 -22.80 6.63
C PRO A 5 11.88 -22.40 7.71
N PHE A 6 12.86 -21.56 7.33
CA PHE A 6 13.85 -21.05 8.25
C PHE A 6 13.23 -20.20 9.37
N MET A 7 12.33 -19.28 9.03
CA MET A 7 11.62 -18.46 10.01
C MET A 7 10.83 -19.32 11.01
N ARG A 8 10.18 -20.37 10.51
CA ARG A 8 9.41 -21.30 11.36
C ARG A 8 10.29 -22.12 12.31
N SER A 9 11.53 -22.43 11.93
CA SER A 9 12.45 -23.19 12.78
C SER A 9 13.18 -22.29 13.79
N THR A 10 13.28 -20.98 13.55
CA THR A 10 14.10 -20.06 14.37
C THR A 10 13.29 -19.09 15.22
N SER A 11 11.96 -18.97 14.99
CA SER A 11 11.10 -18.03 15.72
C SER A 11 9.84 -18.69 16.23
N ALA A 12 9.51 -18.43 17.49
CA ALA A 12 8.24 -18.85 18.10
C ALA A 12 7.02 -18.08 17.54
N SER A 13 7.24 -16.90 16.95
CA SER A 13 6.20 -16.07 16.34
C SER A 13 6.69 -15.46 15.02
N PRO A 14 6.89 -16.29 13.97
CA PRO A 14 7.39 -15.81 12.71
C PRO A 14 6.40 -14.82 12.08
N SER A 15 6.91 -13.68 11.61
CA SER A 15 6.08 -12.61 11.08
C SER A 15 6.67 -12.05 9.78
N VAL A 16 5.80 -11.75 8.84
CA VAL A 16 6.13 -11.12 7.56
C VAL A 16 5.33 -9.83 7.41
N LEU A 17 6.03 -8.73 7.17
CA LEU A 17 5.42 -7.45 6.86
C LEU A 17 5.63 -7.12 5.39
N LEU A 18 4.53 -6.93 4.66
CA LEU A 18 4.56 -6.34 3.33
C LEU A 18 4.25 -4.83 3.41
N ILE A 19 5.20 -4.00 3.02
CA ILE A 19 4.95 -2.57 2.78
C ILE A 19 4.55 -2.40 1.32
N SER A 20 3.25 -2.35 1.09
CA SER A 20 2.67 -2.11 -0.23
C SER A 20 2.33 -0.62 -0.40
N SER A 21 1.20 -0.30 -0.96
CA SER A 21 0.70 1.07 -1.16
C SER A 21 -0.82 1.07 -1.23
N LEU A 22 -1.42 2.22 -0.93
CA LEU A 22 -2.83 2.45 -1.23
C LEU A 22 -3.14 2.24 -2.73
N GLY A 23 -2.16 2.50 -3.60
CA GLY A 23 -2.26 2.23 -5.05
C GLY A 23 -2.43 0.75 -5.43
N ALA A 24 -2.25 -0.18 -4.50
CA ALA A 24 -2.55 -1.60 -4.72
C ALA A 24 -4.05 -1.90 -4.71
N VAL A 25 -4.87 -1.04 -4.08
CA VAL A 25 -6.31 -1.28 -3.85
C VAL A 25 -7.20 -0.14 -4.34
N ILE A 26 -6.66 1.04 -4.58
CA ILE A 26 -7.36 2.19 -5.15
C ILE A 26 -6.53 2.72 -6.30
N ALA A 27 -7.10 2.68 -7.51
CA ALA A 27 -6.42 3.16 -8.71
C ALA A 27 -6.18 4.67 -8.67
N ALA A 28 -5.05 5.10 -9.20
CA ALA A 28 -4.70 6.50 -9.36
C ALA A 28 -4.21 6.77 -10.79
N PRO A 29 -4.61 7.88 -11.41
CA PRO A 29 -4.14 8.27 -12.74
C PRO A 29 -2.61 8.30 -12.81
N THR A 30 -2.04 7.94 -13.96
CA THR A 30 -0.59 7.91 -14.24
C THR A 30 0.23 7.00 -13.31
N ARG A 31 -0.43 6.05 -12.62
CA ARG A 31 0.21 5.09 -11.71
C ARG A 31 -0.14 3.64 -12.06
N ALA A 32 -0.46 3.38 -13.32
CA ALA A 32 -0.90 2.05 -13.74
C ALA A 32 0.16 0.97 -13.49
N ILE A 33 1.41 1.19 -13.93
CA ILE A 33 2.52 0.23 -13.74
C ILE A 33 2.83 0.06 -12.26
N TYR A 34 2.98 1.17 -11.53
CA TYR A 34 3.23 1.14 -10.09
C TYR A 34 2.11 0.42 -9.33
N GLY A 35 0.86 0.79 -9.58
CA GLY A 35 -0.31 0.17 -8.95
C GLY A 35 -0.37 -1.33 -9.22
N SER A 36 -0.15 -1.76 -10.47
CA SER A 36 -0.14 -3.17 -10.86
C SER A 36 0.93 -3.97 -10.12
N THR A 37 2.17 -3.46 -10.01
CA THR A 37 3.24 -4.14 -9.27
C THR A 37 2.93 -4.27 -7.78
N LYS A 38 2.34 -3.23 -7.17
CA LYS A 38 1.94 -3.25 -5.76
C LYS A 38 0.75 -4.15 -5.51
N ALA A 39 -0.22 -4.21 -6.43
CA ALA A 39 -1.36 -5.13 -6.37
C ALA A 39 -0.90 -6.59 -6.53
N ALA A 40 -0.01 -6.87 -7.48
CA ALA A 40 0.55 -8.20 -7.68
C ALA A 40 1.26 -8.71 -6.40
N SER A 41 2.11 -7.88 -5.79
CA SER A 41 2.76 -8.21 -4.53
C SER A 41 1.74 -8.44 -3.40
N TYR A 42 0.72 -7.61 -3.32
CA TYR A 42 -0.30 -7.70 -2.28
C TYR A 42 -1.08 -9.01 -2.37
N ILE A 43 -1.53 -9.40 -3.56
CA ILE A 43 -2.23 -10.67 -3.79
C ILE A 43 -1.31 -11.87 -3.56
N LEU A 44 -0.05 -11.81 -4.03
CA LEU A 44 0.93 -12.87 -3.79
C LEU A 44 1.10 -13.15 -2.29
N TYR A 45 1.29 -12.11 -1.48
CA TYR A 45 1.48 -12.27 -0.04
C TYR A 45 0.20 -12.71 0.68
N GLN A 46 -0.99 -12.34 0.18
CA GLN A 46 -2.25 -12.87 0.69
C GLN A 46 -2.36 -14.39 0.45
N ALA A 47 -2.03 -14.87 -0.75
CA ALA A 47 -1.99 -16.30 -1.05
C ALA A 47 -0.99 -17.03 -0.14
N LEU A 48 0.23 -16.51 -0.01
CA LEU A 48 1.24 -17.06 0.89
C LEU A 48 0.78 -17.13 2.36
N SER A 49 -0.02 -16.17 2.81
CA SER A 49 -0.56 -16.19 4.18
C SER A 49 -1.58 -17.30 4.41
N ILE A 50 -2.31 -17.68 3.37
CA ILE A 50 -3.26 -18.81 3.41
C ILE A 50 -2.49 -20.13 3.43
N GLU A 51 -1.45 -20.23 2.60
CA GLU A 51 -0.59 -21.41 2.49
C GLU A 51 0.27 -21.64 3.75
N ASN A 52 0.53 -20.59 4.55
CA ASN A 52 1.42 -20.63 5.71
C ASN A 52 0.74 -20.08 6.98
N PRO A 53 -0.28 -20.76 7.53
CA PRO A 53 -1.08 -20.26 8.64
C PRO A 53 -0.32 -20.10 9.97
N SER A 54 0.86 -20.72 10.09
CA SER A 54 1.75 -20.57 11.25
C SER A 54 2.63 -19.31 11.21
N VAL A 55 2.57 -18.51 10.14
CA VAL A 55 3.30 -17.25 9.98
C VAL A 55 2.32 -16.09 10.00
N ASN A 56 2.62 -15.06 10.79
CA ASN A 56 1.81 -13.85 10.83
C ASN A 56 2.15 -12.97 9.63
N PHE A 57 1.16 -12.64 8.82
CA PHE A 57 1.31 -11.72 7.70
C PHE A 57 0.57 -10.40 7.97
N SER A 58 1.28 -9.29 7.86
CA SER A 58 0.74 -7.93 7.97
C SER A 58 0.98 -7.16 6.67
N TYR A 59 -0.04 -6.47 6.19
CA TYR A 59 0.02 -5.69 4.94
C TYR A 59 -0.23 -4.22 5.24
N VAL A 60 0.80 -3.39 5.10
CA VAL A 60 0.71 -1.95 5.29
C VAL A 60 0.56 -1.27 3.93
N LEU A 61 -0.54 -0.53 3.77
CA LEU A 61 -0.89 0.19 2.54
C LEU A 61 -0.91 1.69 2.84
N PRO A 62 0.26 2.36 2.87
CA PRO A 62 0.31 3.78 3.09
C PRO A 62 -0.17 4.56 1.85
N SER A 63 -0.72 5.73 2.08
CA SER A 63 -0.87 6.75 1.06
C SER A 63 0.48 7.37 0.71
N THR A 64 0.53 8.59 0.23
CA THR A 64 1.79 9.28 -0.04
C THR A 64 2.63 9.40 1.23
N VAL A 65 3.86 8.91 1.20
CA VAL A 65 4.88 9.10 2.24
C VAL A 65 5.86 10.15 1.75
N GLU A 66 6.38 10.99 2.63
CA GLU A 66 7.37 12.01 2.31
C GLU A 66 8.66 11.39 1.74
N GLY A 67 9.35 12.10 0.85
CA GLY A 67 10.62 11.70 0.24
C GLY A 67 10.61 11.78 -1.29
N ASN A 68 11.76 11.54 -1.88
CA ASN A 68 12.00 11.69 -3.32
C ASN A 68 11.61 10.46 -4.17
N PHE A 69 10.88 9.52 -3.61
CA PHE A 69 10.50 8.27 -4.28
C PHE A 69 9.86 8.50 -5.66
N ARG A 70 9.11 9.60 -5.83
CA ARG A 70 8.44 9.91 -7.09
C ARG A 70 9.36 10.40 -8.18
N ALA A 71 10.50 10.97 -7.83
CA ALA A 71 11.48 11.46 -8.81
C ALA A 71 12.09 10.32 -9.64
N SER A 72 12.11 9.09 -9.09
CA SER A 72 12.63 7.89 -9.74
C SER A 72 11.53 6.96 -10.28
N ALA A 73 10.26 7.38 -10.28
CA ALA A 73 9.17 6.54 -10.72
C ALA A 73 9.19 6.36 -12.25
N VAL A 74 9.11 5.11 -12.72
CA VAL A 74 9.12 4.76 -14.16
C VAL A 74 7.87 5.32 -14.86
N ASP A 75 6.75 5.42 -14.17
CA ASP A 75 5.48 5.96 -14.65
C ASP A 75 5.21 7.39 -14.16
N ALA A 76 6.28 8.16 -13.93
CA ALA A 76 6.21 9.58 -13.59
C ALA A 76 5.72 10.40 -14.78
N GLY A 77 4.44 10.34 -15.10
CA GLY A 77 3.79 11.23 -16.06
C GLY A 77 3.75 12.68 -15.56
N PRO A 78 3.25 13.63 -16.38
CA PRO A 78 3.23 15.06 -16.07
C PRO A 78 2.28 15.44 -14.94
N VAL A 79 1.82 14.50 -14.14
CA VAL A 79 0.96 14.77 -13.00
C VAL A 79 1.74 15.54 -11.94
N ARG A 80 1.48 16.83 -11.90
CA ARG A 80 2.04 17.76 -10.94
C ARG A 80 1.23 17.70 -9.66
N GLU A 81 1.75 17.04 -8.64
CA GLU A 81 1.35 17.41 -7.28
C GLU A 81 2.00 18.76 -6.97
N ASP A 82 1.23 19.70 -6.50
CA ASP A 82 1.69 21.09 -6.23
C ASP A 82 2.83 21.15 -5.21
N LYS A 83 3.01 20.10 -4.39
CA LYS A 83 4.06 19.98 -3.38
C LYS A 83 4.46 18.50 -3.23
N PRO A 84 5.24 17.93 -4.13
CA PRO A 84 5.49 16.48 -4.16
C PRO A 84 6.22 15.93 -2.92
N ASN A 85 6.92 16.77 -2.17
CA ASN A 85 7.79 16.32 -1.07
C ASN A 85 7.40 16.83 0.32
N GLN A 86 6.36 17.66 0.46
CA GLN A 86 6.05 18.32 1.75
C GLN A 86 4.73 17.90 2.41
N THR A 87 3.89 17.13 1.73
CA THR A 87 2.52 16.82 2.19
C THR A 87 2.28 15.33 2.44
N GLY A 88 3.33 14.53 2.53
CA GLY A 88 3.25 13.09 2.79
C GLY A 88 3.17 12.74 4.27
N LEU A 89 2.86 11.48 4.54
CA LEU A 89 3.02 10.90 5.87
C LEU A 89 4.51 10.92 6.25
N LYS A 90 4.82 11.24 7.49
CA LYS A 90 6.19 11.17 8.01
C LYS A 90 6.69 9.72 7.98
N ARG A 91 7.90 9.50 7.50
CA ARG A 91 8.50 8.16 7.38
C ARG A 91 8.57 7.44 8.71
N GLU A 92 8.96 8.16 9.75
CA GLU A 92 9.08 7.66 11.12
C GLU A 92 7.72 7.18 11.65
N ALA A 93 6.65 7.97 11.44
CA ALA A 93 5.30 7.60 11.86
C ALA A 93 4.77 6.36 11.13
N VAL A 94 5.12 6.19 9.84
CA VAL A 94 4.78 4.98 9.09
C VAL A 94 5.57 3.78 9.62
N ALA A 95 6.87 3.94 9.91
CA ALA A 95 7.71 2.88 10.46
C ALA A 95 7.21 2.41 11.83
N GLU A 96 6.91 3.33 12.74
CA GLU A 96 6.33 3.01 14.04
C GLU A 96 4.98 2.28 13.91
N ARG A 97 4.15 2.71 12.95
CA ARG A 97 2.87 2.05 12.68
C ARG A 97 3.04 0.64 12.15
N CYS A 98 4.09 0.40 11.34
CA CYS A 98 4.45 -0.93 10.86
C CYS A 98 4.83 -1.86 12.02
N ILE A 99 5.67 -1.41 12.96
CA ILE A 99 6.08 -2.18 14.13
C ILE A 99 4.86 -2.53 14.98
N ARG A 100 4.03 -1.53 15.32
CA ARG A 100 2.80 -1.78 16.09
C ARG A 100 1.85 -2.75 15.40
N ALA A 101 1.77 -2.73 14.07
CA ALA A 101 0.94 -3.66 13.32
C ALA A 101 1.40 -5.10 13.46
N ILE A 102 2.71 -5.34 13.40
CA ILE A 102 3.30 -6.67 13.61
C ILE A 102 3.03 -7.17 15.02
N ASP A 103 3.31 -6.33 16.03
CA ASP A 103 3.14 -6.68 17.45
C ASP A 103 1.68 -7.00 17.77
N ALA A 104 0.74 -6.23 17.20
CA ALA A 104 -0.70 -6.45 17.36
C ALA A 104 -1.26 -7.53 16.42
N ARG A 105 -0.45 -8.14 15.55
CA ARG A 105 -0.87 -9.12 14.53
C ARG A 105 -2.00 -8.61 13.63
N GLU A 106 -2.01 -7.30 13.35
CA GLU A 106 -2.98 -6.71 12.45
C GLU A 106 -2.72 -7.17 11.01
N LYS A 107 -3.77 -7.56 10.30
CA LYS A 107 -3.62 -8.14 8.96
C LYS A 107 -3.55 -7.08 7.86
N ILE A 108 -4.47 -6.11 7.85
CA ILE A 108 -4.57 -5.09 6.79
C ILE A 108 -4.60 -3.70 7.41
N ILE A 109 -3.59 -2.90 7.10
CA ILE A 109 -3.37 -1.59 7.68
C ILE A 109 -3.30 -0.53 6.57
N LEU A 110 -4.37 0.25 6.42
CA LEU A 110 -4.36 1.43 5.55
C LEU A 110 -3.94 2.67 6.36
N ILE A 111 -3.06 3.47 5.81
CA ILE A 111 -2.56 4.70 6.47
C ILE A 111 -2.77 5.90 5.53
N PRO A 112 -3.56 6.89 5.92
CA PRO A 112 -4.48 6.96 7.07
C PRO A 112 -5.65 5.97 7.03
N ALA A 113 -6.18 5.63 8.21
CA ALA A 113 -7.21 4.59 8.35
C ALA A 113 -8.53 4.87 7.61
N PHE A 114 -8.86 6.16 7.36
CA PHE A 114 -10.08 6.52 6.64
C PHE A 114 -10.13 5.96 5.21
N TYR A 115 -8.98 5.59 4.62
CA TYR A 115 -8.96 4.95 3.30
C TYR A 115 -9.64 3.57 3.27
N LYS A 116 -9.93 2.95 4.41
CA LYS A 116 -10.80 1.76 4.49
C LYS A 116 -12.19 2.06 3.91
N PHE A 117 -12.73 3.24 4.22
CA PHE A 117 -14.01 3.69 3.66
C PHE A 117 -13.88 3.99 2.16
N ALA A 118 -12.79 4.62 1.73
CA ALA A 118 -12.56 4.90 0.32
C ALA A 118 -12.43 3.60 -0.49
N GLN A 119 -11.77 2.58 0.06
CA GLN A 119 -11.67 1.26 -0.56
C GLN A 119 -13.06 0.57 -0.66
N LEU A 120 -13.83 0.58 0.41
CA LEU A 120 -15.20 0.05 0.39
C LEU A 120 -16.06 0.80 -0.64
N LEU A 121 -15.97 2.12 -0.65
CA LEU A 121 -16.69 2.96 -1.59
C LEU A 121 -16.28 2.69 -3.05
N SER A 122 -15.02 2.34 -3.30
CA SER A 122 -14.57 2.00 -4.66
C SER A 122 -15.21 0.73 -5.21
N TRP A 123 -15.67 -0.17 -4.36
CA TRP A 123 -16.41 -1.37 -4.76
C TRP A 123 -17.91 -1.08 -5.00
N ILE A 124 -18.49 -0.20 -4.17
CA ILE A 124 -19.92 0.12 -4.24
C ILE A 124 -20.20 1.18 -5.32
N TRP A 125 -19.32 2.18 -5.40
CA TRP A 125 -19.47 3.32 -6.29
C TRP A 125 -18.16 3.74 -6.95
N PRO A 126 -17.62 2.90 -7.86
CA PRO A 126 -16.30 3.10 -8.46
C PRO A 126 -16.17 4.45 -9.17
N SER A 127 -17.16 4.84 -9.97
CA SER A 127 -17.14 6.11 -10.73
C SER A 127 -17.02 7.36 -9.85
N TYR A 128 -17.49 7.31 -8.60
CA TYR A 128 -17.32 8.41 -7.66
C TYR A 128 -15.85 8.52 -7.21
N VAL A 129 -15.25 7.37 -6.84
CA VAL A 129 -13.86 7.33 -6.38
C VAL A 129 -12.89 7.70 -7.50
N GLU A 130 -13.14 7.21 -8.73
CA GLU A 130 -12.38 7.54 -9.93
C GLU A 130 -12.41 9.06 -10.23
N ARG A 131 -13.58 9.68 -10.18
CA ARG A 131 -13.70 11.14 -10.35
C ARG A 131 -12.96 11.92 -9.26
N LYS A 132 -12.99 11.45 -8.01
CA LYS A 132 -12.22 12.06 -6.92
C LYS A 132 -10.72 11.89 -7.12
N ALA A 133 -10.26 10.70 -7.55
CA ALA A 133 -8.88 10.45 -7.89
C ALA A 133 -8.43 11.36 -9.05
N ALA A 134 -9.18 11.41 -10.15
CA ALA A 134 -8.86 12.28 -11.29
C ALA A 134 -8.68 13.75 -10.87
N ARG A 135 -9.60 14.27 -10.05
CA ARG A 135 -9.53 15.66 -9.53
C ARG A 135 -8.28 15.85 -8.64
N LYS A 136 -7.99 14.92 -7.74
CA LYS A 136 -6.82 14.99 -6.85
C LYS A 136 -5.51 15.06 -7.65
N TYR A 137 -5.43 14.32 -8.74
CA TYR A 137 -4.24 14.28 -9.60
C TYR A 137 -4.31 15.29 -10.75
N ARG A 138 -5.32 16.18 -10.77
CA ARG A 138 -5.55 17.15 -11.89
C ARG A 138 -5.48 16.48 -13.26
N PHE A 139 -5.92 15.24 -13.33
CA PHE A 139 -5.96 14.48 -14.57
C PHE A 139 -7.21 14.88 -15.36
N MET A 140 -7.00 15.55 -16.49
CA MET A 140 -8.05 15.82 -17.49
C MET A 140 -7.91 14.75 -18.57
N PRO A 141 -8.93 13.90 -18.81
CA PRO A 141 -8.93 13.05 -19.99
C PRO A 141 -8.98 13.94 -21.23
N THR A 142 -8.07 13.70 -22.17
CA THR A 142 -8.09 14.28 -23.51
C THR A 142 -9.17 13.67 -24.35
#